data_0f6c38bea955da2a7f1cb4d125bec462
#
_entry.id   0f6c38bea955da2a7f1cb4d125bec462
#
_cell.length_a   1.000
_cell.length_b   1.000
_cell.length_c   1.000
_cell.angle_alpha   90.00
_cell.angle_beta   90.00
_cell.angle_gamma   90.00
#
_symmetry.space_group_name_H-M   'P 1'
#
loop_
_entity.id
_entity.type
_entity.pdbx_description
1 polymer ?
#
loop_
_entity_poly.entity_id
_entity_poly.type
_entity_poly.pdbx_seq_one_letter_code
_entity_poly.pdbx_strand_id
1 'polypeptide(L)'
;MKRLFAIIFVAFACTLSAHAVLKEKDLERTLAILRIELTNTHREMSQRVEVNKKKAEAMRRSLISVLQKSNQNALMLYSQKEDYVFDLTYACHEATEQYQTFVKFQVPFKSYLDKTQLDIARYDSLVASLKRMPVMVLSDKSKIDRNVCLTLASDIRNTLRDNYENTRDYIRIYDMSESRLKAINDYANKRYDDIQTSIFKNGGDDYLKILSRLPSAISETQTTVSQKYSSSAHRHSQWDSRIILSLFVSIIFYGIIASLLNVAAFRYLLPKRVQTNDFRKKRSCIIMATTTVTFAIIVGIIRATTQQNFLIMASDLLVEYAWLLGVILISLLLRLNDRQIKSAYRIYSPLVAIGFIVISFRIILIPNELVNLIFPPILLLCSIWQWLAVRKHNQNIPRSDMFYTYMSLVVFIASVVSSWIGFTLLSVQMLIWWIMQLTCILTIACLSRYIVFYGKRHRLDSKPVTSTWAYHLVREAVLPVMAVISVMISIYWAADVFNLSDLCWSLFTRDFVNLDNLKLSLIRITIVTSLWFFFRYICDTCRSLLRRHFELQDPTSVESRMTMAKNVLQVVVWGAWFLMSLSILGISFAWLMVVTGGLSTGIGFASKDIIENIYYGISLM
;
A
#
# COMPACT_ATOMS: atom_id res chain seq x y z
N MET A 1 -36.43 14.53 -68.72
CA MET A 1 -35.74 13.68 -67.70
C MET A 1 -36.27 13.83 -66.28
N LYS A 2 -36.54 15.02 -65.70
CA LYS A 2 -37.04 15.21 -64.33
C LYS A 2 -38.44 14.57 -64.07
N ARG A 3 -39.35 14.57 -65.04
CA ARG A 3 -40.70 13.94 -64.88
C ARG A 3 -40.68 12.43 -64.97
N LEU A 4 -39.73 11.84 -65.69
CA LEU A 4 -39.54 10.39 -65.74
C LEU A 4 -38.95 9.83 -64.45
N PHE A 5 -38.03 10.59 -63.82
CA PHE A 5 -37.45 10.23 -62.55
C PHE A 5 -38.47 10.32 -61.38
N ALA A 6 -39.39 11.30 -61.43
CA ALA A 6 -40.49 11.42 -60.45
C ALA A 6 -41.48 10.28 -60.55
N ILE A 7 -41.82 9.82 -61.79
CA ILE A 7 -42.72 8.67 -61.99
C ILE A 7 -42.06 7.35 -61.56
N ILE A 8 -40.79 7.17 -61.81
CA ILE A 8 -40.01 6.02 -61.35
C ILE A 8 -39.86 6.04 -59.83
N PHE A 9 -39.66 7.20 -59.20
CA PHE A 9 -39.57 7.34 -57.76
C PHE A 9 -40.92 7.08 -57.08
N VAL A 10 -42.04 7.55 -57.65
CA VAL A 10 -43.39 7.25 -57.12
C VAL A 10 -43.75 5.79 -57.35
N ALA A 11 -43.39 5.19 -58.47
CA ALA A 11 -43.60 3.76 -58.73
C ALA A 11 -42.73 2.91 -57.76
N PHE A 12 -41.49 3.32 -57.48
CA PHE A 12 -40.61 2.66 -56.51
C PHE A 12 -41.07 2.88 -55.06
N ALA A 13 -41.63 4.04 -54.70
CA ALA A 13 -42.25 4.29 -53.40
C ALA A 13 -43.54 3.51 -53.19
N CYS A 14 -44.35 3.31 -54.28
CA CYS A 14 -45.54 2.45 -54.22
C CYS A 14 -45.22 0.95 -54.13
N THR A 15 -44.08 0.50 -54.67
CA THR A 15 -43.64 -0.89 -54.52
C THR A 15 -43.03 -1.20 -53.15
N LEU A 16 -42.55 -0.19 -52.43
CA LEU A 16 -42.11 -0.34 -51.03
C LEU A 16 -43.27 -0.40 -50.02
N SER A 17 -44.51 -0.12 -50.44
CA SER A 17 -45.73 -0.31 -49.65
C SER A 17 -46.40 -1.66 -49.90
N ALA A 18 -45.77 -2.59 -50.61
CA ALA A 18 -46.19 -3.96 -50.62
C ALA A 18 -46.00 -4.55 -49.22
N HIS A 19 -47.06 -4.46 -48.43
CA HIS A 19 -47.24 -5.33 -47.28
C HIS A 19 -47.03 -6.73 -47.81
N ALA A 20 -45.91 -7.36 -47.47
CA ALA A 20 -45.73 -8.77 -47.66
C ALA A 20 -46.84 -9.44 -46.86
N VAL A 21 -47.95 -9.82 -47.54
CA VAL A 21 -48.99 -10.67 -46.98
C VAL A 21 -48.31 -12.04 -46.81
N LEU A 22 -47.73 -12.22 -45.60
CA LEU A 22 -47.22 -13.53 -45.19
C LEU A 22 -48.33 -14.55 -45.45
N LYS A 23 -48.07 -15.55 -46.31
CA LYS A 23 -48.99 -16.64 -46.49
C LYS A 23 -49.37 -17.23 -45.14
N GLU A 24 -50.60 -17.57 -44.91
CA GLU A 24 -51.15 -18.08 -43.65
C GLU A 24 -50.22 -19.12 -42.96
N LYS A 25 -49.67 -20.06 -43.77
CA LYS A 25 -48.67 -21.05 -43.28
C LYS A 25 -47.35 -20.46 -42.79
N ASP A 26 -46.89 -19.36 -43.36
CA ASP A 26 -45.64 -18.70 -42.94
C ASP A 26 -45.86 -17.93 -41.64
N LEU A 27 -47.05 -17.36 -41.45
CA LEU A 27 -47.47 -16.69 -40.22
C LEU A 27 -47.59 -17.68 -39.04
N GLU A 28 -48.20 -18.88 -39.32
CA GLU A 28 -48.33 -19.96 -38.34
C GLU A 28 -46.95 -20.45 -37.87
N ARG A 29 -46.01 -20.68 -38.80
CA ARG A 29 -44.62 -21.05 -38.47
C ARG A 29 -43.92 -19.96 -37.65
N THR A 30 -44.09 -18.71 -38.05
CA THR A 30 -43.44 -17.58 -37.36
C THR A 30 -43.94 -17.46 -35.91
N LEU A 31 -45.23 -17.60 -35.66
CA LEU A 31 -45.82 -17.58 -34.33
C LEU A 31 -45.38 -18.77 -33.47
N ALA A 32 -45.26 -19.96 -34.05
CA ALA A 32 -44.76 -21.14 -33.35
C ALA A 32 -43.29 -21.00 -32.93
N ILE A 33 -42.43 -20.47 -33.82
CA ILE A 33 -41.02 -20.19 -33.54
C ILE A 33 -40.90 -19.10 -32.46
N LEU A 34 -41.66 -18.01 -32.62
CA LEU A 34 -41.69 -16.90 -31.66
C LEU A 34 -42.12 -17.37 -30.25
N ARG A 35 -43.10 -18.28 -30.18
CA ARG A 35 -43.54 -18.88 -28.91
C ARG A 35 -42.39 -19.63 -28.22
N ILE A 36 -41.62 -20.44 -28.95
CA ILE A 36 -40.48 -21.18 -28.40
C ILE A 36 -39.39 -20.19 -27.92
N GLU A 37 -39.07 -19.20 -28.73
CA GLU A 37 -38.09 -18.18 -28.42
C GLU A 37 -38.48 -17.39 -27.17
N LEU A 38 -39.72 -16.90 -27.08
CA LEU A 38 -40.24 -16.17 -25.93
C LEU A 38 -40.27 -17.03 -24.66
N THR A 39 -40.60 -18.33 -24.78
CA THR A 39 -40.61 -19.25 -23.64
C THR A 39 -39.18 -19.43 -23.08
N ASN A 40 -38.22 -19.62 -23.97
CA ASN A 40 -36.80 -19.73 -23.57
C ASN A 40 -36.30 -18.44 -22.95
N THR A 41 -36.58 -17.30 -23.59
CA THR A 41 -36.19 -15.97 -23.08
C THR A 41 -36.85 -15.67 -21.74
N HIS A 42 -38.12 -16.00 -21.53
CA HIS A 42 -38.80 -15.83 -20.26
C HIS A 42 -38.11 -16.63 -19.13
N ARG A 43 -37.72 -17.89 -19.40
CA ARG A 43 -37.00 -18.74 -18.46
C ARG A 43 -35.61 -18.16 -18.12
N GLU A 44 -34.83 -17.77 -19.12
CA GLU A 44 -33.52 -17.15 -18.93
C GLU A 44 -33.62 -15.83 -18.16
N MET A 45 -34.62 -15.01 -18.51
CA MET A 45 -34.84 -13.72 -17.85
C MET A 45 -35.18 -13.92 -16.38
N SER A 46 -36.06 -14.85 -16.04
CA SER A 46 -36.42 -15.16 -14.66
C SER A 46 -35.22 -15.60 -13.85
N GLN A 47 -34.34 -16.41 -14.43
CA GLN A 47 -33.07 -16.79 -13.76
C GLN A 47 -32.12 -15.62 -13.59
N ARG A 48 -31.95 -14.76 -14.60
CA ARG A 48 -31.10 -13.57 -14.54
C ARG A 48 -31.61 -12.57 -13.51
N VAL A 49 -32.91 -12.33 -13.43
CA VAL A 49 -33.53 -11.44 -12.45
C VAL A 49 -33.27 -11.94 -11.03
N GLU A 50 -33.42 -13.24 -10.78
CA GLU A 50 -33.16 -13.82 -9.46
C GLU A 50 -31.68 -13.66 -9.04
N VAL A 51 -30.74 -13.90 -9.97
CA VAL A 51 -29.30 -13.69 -9.74
C VAL A 51 -29.00 -12.22 -9.48
N ASN A 52 -29.57 -11.31 -10.26
CA ASN A 52 -29.37 -9.87 -10.10
C ASN A 52 -29.97 -9.37 -8.80
N LYS A 53 -31.13 -9.87 -8.38
CA LYS A 53 -31.76 -9.55 -7.09
C LYS A 53 -30.85 -9.93 -5.92
N LYS A 54 -30.30 -11.14 -5.93
CA LYS A 54 -29.33 -11.58 -4.90
C LYS A 54 -28.07 -10.71 -4.86
N LYS A 55 -27.54 -10.33 -6.02
CA LYS A 55 -26.40 -9.42 -6.12
C LYS A 55 -26.75 -8.03 -5.57
N ALA A 56 -27.90 -7.47 -5.95
CA ALA A 56 -28.37 -6.18 -5.49
C ALA A 56 -28.58 -6.15 -3.96
N GLU A 57 -29.14 -7.21 -3.37
CA GLU A 57 -29.28 -7.33 -1.91
C GLU A 57 -27.94 -7.40 -1.19
N ALA A 58 -26.96 -8.15 -1.73
CA ALA A 58 -25.62 -8.21 -1.17
C ALA A 58 -24.93 -6.84 -1.22
N MET A 59 -25.03 -6.12 -2.34
CA MET A 59 -24.48 -4.77 -2.50
C MET A 59 -25.20 -3.77 -1.59
N ARG A 60 -26.53 -3.87 -1.43
CA ARG A 60 -27.29 -3.03 -0.50
C ARG A 60 -26.80 -3.20 0.95
N ARG A 61 -26.56 -4.43 1.38
CA ARG A 61 -26.00 -4.69 2.73
C ARG A 61 -24.61 -4.06 2.90
N SER A 62 -23.74 -4.21 1.89
CA SER A 62 -22.42 -3.58 1.88
C SER A 62 -22.52 -2.05 1.93
N LEU A 63 -23.41 -1.45 1.14
CA LEU A 63 -23.65 -0.02 1.12
C LEU A 63 -24.13 0.51 2.47
N ILE A 64 -25.08 -0.17 3.10
CA ILE A 64 -25.58 0.19 4.42
C ILE A 64 -24.45 0.14 5.46
N SER A 65 -23.61 -0.89 5.41
CA SER A 65 -22.45 -1.02 6.29
C SER A 65 -21.46 0.15 6.11
N VAL A 66 -21.14 0.51 4.87
CA VAL A 66 -20.24 1.65 4.58
C VAL A 66 -20.85 2.96 5.06
N LEU A 67 -22.15 3.19 4.82
CA LEU A 67 -22.83 4.41 5.27
C LEU A 67 -22.93 4.51 6.80
N GLN A 68 -23.14 3.39 7.50
CA GLN A 68 -23.14 3.38 8.96
C GLN A 68 -21.77 3.75 9.52
N LYS A 69 -20.70 3.17 8.98
CA LYS A 69 -19.32 3.51 9.35
C LYS A 69 -19.02 4.98 9.04
N SER A 70 -19.41 5.45 7.86
CA SER A 70 -19.22 6.85 7.45
C SER A 70 -19.95 7.83 8.35
N ASN A 71 -21.16 7.51 8.83
CA ASN A 71 -21.91 8.37 9.77
C ASN A 71 -21.20 8.51 11.11
N GLN A 72 -20.68 7.40 11.65
CA GLN A 72 -19.90 7.40 12.91
C GLN A 72 -18.64 8.26 12.75
N ASN A 73 -17.95 8.09 11.63
CA ASN A 73 -16.74 8.82 11.33
C ASN A 73 -16.99 10.31 11.09
N ALA A 74 -18.08 10.64 10.40
CA ALA A 74 -18.49 12.04 10.18
C ALA A 74 -18.79 12.75 11.51
N LEU A 75 -19.47 12.09 12.46
CA LEU A 75 -19.69 12.65 13.79
C LEU A 75 -18.35 12.98 14.48
N MET A 76 -17.38 12.08 14.41
CA MET A 76 -16.05 12.31 14.97
C MET A 76 -15.35 13.49 14.26
N LEU A 77 -15.38 13.52 12.94
CA LEU A 77 -14.74 14.55 12.13
C LEU A 77 -15.29 15.96 12.36
N TYR A 78 -16.62 16.10 12.55
CA TYR A 78 -17.29 17.40 12.73
C TYR A 78 -17.36 17.86 14.19
N SER A 79 -17.33 16.94 15.17
CA SER A 79 -17.53 17.28 16.59
C SER A 79 -16.23 17.48 17.36
N GLN A 80 -15.09 17.00 16.86
CA GLN A 80 -13.83 17.06 17.59
C GLN A 80 -13.15 18.44 17.48
N LYS A 81 -12.54 18.85 18.60
CA LYS A 81 -11.70 20.05 18.65
C LYS A 81 -10.41 19.86 17.87
N GLU A 82 -9.79 20.96 17.46
CA GLU A 82 -8.51 20.96 16.72
C GLU A 82 -7.35 20.30 17.49
N ASP A 83 -7.40 20.37 18.81
CA ASP A 83 -6.38 19.81 19.70
C ASP A 83 -6.40 18.27 19.79
N TYR A 84 -7.42 17.61 19.23
CA TYR A 84 -7.51 16.15 19.22
C TYR A 84 -6.92 15.56 17.93
N VAL A 85 -5.63 15.79 17.71
CA VAL A 85 -4.94 15.40 16.47
C VAL A 85 -5.05 13.90 16.18
N PHE A 86 -4.95 13.04 17.18
CA PHE A 86 -5.07 11.59 16.96
C PHE A 86 -6.48 11.16 16.50
N ASP A 87 -7.52 11.77 17.06
CA ASP A 87 -8.90 11.51 16.66
C ASP A 87 -9.16 12.00 15.24
N LEU A 88 -8.69 13.22 14.96
CA LEU A 88 -8.90 13.86 13.66
C LEU A 88 -8.14 13.17 12.54
N THR A 89 -6.87 12.81 12.75
CA THR A 89 -6.09 12.09 11.73
C THR A 89 -6.70 10.72 11.43
N TYR A 90 -7.20 10.02 12.45
CA TYR A 90 -7.93 8.76 12.26
C TYR A 90 -9.22 8.99 11.46
N ALA A 91 -10.04 9.97 11.85
CA ALA A 91 -11.29 10.25 11.18
C ALA A 91 -11.11 10.71 9.72
N CYS A 92 -10.06 11.51 9.44
CA CYS A 92 -9.71 11.93 8.09
C CYS A 92 -9.29 10.75 7.21
N HIS A 93 -8.41 9.90 7.72
CA HIS A 93 -7.94 8.70 7.01
C HIS A 93 -9.11 7.76 6.69
N GLU A 94 -9.93 7.45 7.68
CA GLU A 94 -11.08 6.57 7.53
C GLU A 94 -12.10 7.13 6.52
N ALA A 95 -12.30 8.46 6.48
CA ALA A 95 -13.16 9.10 5.48
C ALA A 95 -12.62 8.91 4.06
N THR A 96 -11.31 9.05 3.88
CA THR A 96 -10.65 8.87 2.59
C THR A 96 -10.69 7.40 2.15
N GLU A 97 -10.39 6.46 3.04
CA GLU A 97 -10.42 5.02 2.74
C GLU A 97 -11.83 4.56 2.38
N GLN A 98 -12.84 5.01 3.13
CA GLN A 98 -14.24 4.69 2.85
C GLN A 98 -14.67 5.20 1.48
N TYR A 99 -14.31 6.43 1.12
CA TYR A 99 -14.60 6.98 -0.20
C TYR A 99 -13.89 6.21 -1.30
N GLN A 100 -12.59 5.96 -1.16
CA GLN A 100 -11.81 5.19 -2.15
C GLN A 100 -12.34 3.76 -2.30
N THR A 101 -12.70 3.11 -1.22
CA THR A 101 -13.29 1.77 -1.22
C THR A 101 -14.63 1.78 -1.92
N PHE A 102 -15.46 2.81 -1.65
CA PHE A 102 -16.74 2.97 -2.31
C PHE A 102 -16.61 3.17 -3.82
N VAL A 103 -15.68 4.01 -4.27
CA VAL A 103 -15.42 4.26 -5.70
C VAL A 103 -14.94 3.00 -6.43
N LYS A 104 -14.18 2.11 -5.75
CA LYS A 104 -13.77 0.82 -6.32
C LYS A 104 -14.93 -0.14 -6.57
N PHE A 105 -16.04 0.00 -5.85
CA PHE A 105 -17.28 -0.73 -6.11
C PHE A 105 -18.02 -0.24 -7.38
N GLN A 106 -17.32 0.36 -8.33
CA GLN A 106 -17.88 0.87 -9.57
C GLN A 106 -18.77 -0.16 -10.26
N VAL A 107 -19.97 0.25 -10.41
CA VAL A 107 -21.16 -0.52 -10.67
C VAL A 107 -21.30 -0.84 -12.15
N PRO A 108 -21.36 -2.11 -12.55
CA PRO A 108 -21.71 -2.48 -13.91
C PRO A 108 -23.20 -2.20 -14.24
N PHE A 109 -23.95 -1.58 -13.32
CA PHE A 109 -25.39 -1.37 -13.47
C PHE A 109 -25.76 -0.26 -14.47
N LYS A 110 -24.90 0.71 -14.75
CA LYS A 110 -25.23 1.79 -15.69
C LYS A 110 -25.37 1.26 -17.12
N SER A 111 -24.42 0.45 -17.57
CA SER A 111 -24.49 -0.22 -18.88
C SER A 111 -25.62 -1.27 -18.95
N TYR A 112 -25.99 -1.87 -17.83
CA TYR A 112 -27.12 -2.77 -17.72
C TYR A 112 -28.45 -2.04 -17.87
N LEU A 113 -28.57 -0.84 -17.29
CA LEU A 113 -29.75 0.00 -17.36
C LEU A 113 -30.06 0.42 -18.80
N ASP A 114 -29.03 0.86 -19.55
CA ASP A 114 -29.14 1.26 -20.95
C ASP A 114 -29.61 0.08 -21.82
N LYS A 115 -29.04 -1.11 -21.61
CA LYS A 115 -29.46 -2.33 -22.32
C LYS A 115 -30.90 -2.72 -21.98
N THR A 116 -31.28 -2.66 -20.70
CA THR A 116 -32.64 -3.02 -20.26
C THR A 116 -33.67 -2.06 -20.84
N GLN A 117 -33.35 -0.79 -21.00
CA GLN A 117 -34.21 0.21 -21.63
C GLN A 117 -34.46 -0.10 -23.11
N LEU A 118 -33.41 -0.49 -23.84
CA LEU A 118 -33.52 -0.94 -25.24
C LEU A 118 -34.38 -2.19 -25.36
N ASP A 119 -34.17 -3.15 -24.45
CA ASP A 119 -34.98 -4.38 -24.44
C ASP A 119 -36.47 -4.08 -24.14
N ILE A 120 -36.78 -3.19 -23.19
CA ILE A 120 -38.16 -2.74 -22.91
C ILE A 120 -38.80 -2.17 -24.19
N ALA A 121 -38.10 -1.26 -24.88
CA ALA A 121 -38.62 -0.68 -26.13
C ALA A 121 -38.88 -1.74 -27.23
N ARG A 122 -38.00 -2.75 -27.32
CA ARG A 122 -38.15 -3.88 -28.22
C ARG A 122 -39.42 -4.69 -27.90
N TYR A 123 -39.64 -5.02 -26.61
CA TYR A 123 -40.85 -5.78 -26.21
C TYR A 123 -42.12 -4.94 -26.24
N ASP A 124 -42.07 -3.63 -26.02
CA ASP A 124 -43.22 -2.72 -26.23
C ASP A 124 -43.64 -2.74 -27.70
N SER A 125 -42.69 -2.69 -28.65
CA SER A 125 -42.96 -2.79 -30.07
C SER A 125 -43.54 -4.16 -30.45
N LEU A 126 -42.98 -5.24 -29.88
CA LEU A 126 -43.49 -6.62 -30.14
C LEU A 126 -44.91 -6.81 -29.62
N VAL A 127 -45.21 -6.36 -28.40
CA VAL A 127 -46.58 -6.41 -27.82
C VAL A 127 -47.54 -5.60 -28.66
N ALA A 128 -47.16 -4.41 -29.12
CA ALA A 128 -47.99 -3.60 -30.01
C ALA A 128 -48.27 -4.28 -31.35
N SER A 129 -47.27 -4.92 -31.95
CA SER A 129 -47.40 -5.67 -33.21
C SER A 129 -48.31 -6.87 -33.04
N LEU A 130 -48.16 -7.65 -31.96
CA LEU A 130 -49.03 -8.80 -31.68
C LEU A 130 -50.47 -8.40 -31.40
N LYS A 131 -50.70 -7.23 -30.74
CA LYS A 131 -52.06 -6.69 -30.51
C LYS A 131 -52.75 -6.24 -31.78
N ARG A 132 -52.03 -5.64 -32.74
CA ARG A 132 -52.55 -5.15 -34.02
C ARG A 132 -52.80 -6.26 -35.03
N MET A 133 -52.34 -7.47 -34.79
CA MET A 133 -52.49 -8.60 -35.70
C MET A 133 -53.97 -9.00 -35.82
N PRO A 134 -54.55 -9.07 -37.04
CA PRO A 134 -55.97 -9.37 -37.25
C PRO A 134 -56.27 -10.82 -36.88
N VAL A 135 -57.13 -11.01 -35.89
CA VAL A 135 -57.47 -12.34 -35.31
C VAL A 135 -58.32 -13.17 -36.25
N MET A 136 -59.11 -12.49 -37.14
CA MET A 136 -60.05 -13.19 -38.07
C MET A 136 -59.40 -14.03 -39.17
N VAL A 137 -58.09 -13.74 -39.44
CA VAL A 137 -57.35 -14.44 -40.54
C VAL A 137 -56.50 -15.60 -39.98
N LEU A 138 -56.52 -15.84 -38.67
CA LEU A 138 -55.68 -16.84 -38.01
C LEU A 138 -56.44 -18.15 -37.78
N SER A 139 -55.79 -19.31 -38.03
CA SER A 139 -56.27 -20.61 -37.59
C SER A 139 -56.40 -20.69 -36.06
N ASP A 140 -57.23 -21.59 -35.54
CA ASP A 140 -57.43 -21.65 -34.06
C ASP A 140 -56.17 -21.98 -33.31
N LYS A 141 -55.23 -22.74 -33.87
CA LYS A 141 -53.92 -23.00 -33.33
C LYS A 141 -53.08 -21.72 -33.28
N SER A 142 -53.08 -20.94 -34.36
CA SER A 142 -52.34 -19.66 -34.44
C SER A 142 -52.92 -18.60 -33.53
N LYS A 143 -54.22 -18.61 -33.22
CA LYS A 143 -54.85 -17.75 -32.21
C LYS A 143 -54.32 -18.06 -30.81
N ILE A 144 -54.18 -19.36 -30.46
CA ILE A 144 -53.63 -19.80 -29.21
C ILE A 144 -52.14 -19.37 -29.11
N ASP A 145 -51.34 -19.66 -30.15
CA ASP A 145 -49.91 -19.28 -30.16
C ASP A 145 -49.70 -17.77 -30.07
N ARG A 146 -50.51 -16.96 -30.77
CA ARG A 146 -50.49 -15.48 -30.64
C ARG A 146 -50.80 -15.02 -29.22
N ASN A 147 -51.86 -15.59 -28.60
CA ASN A 147 -52.24 -15.21 -27.24
C ASN A 147 -51.15 -15.59 -26.24
N VAL A 148 -50.55 -16.78 -26.37
CA VAL A 148 -49.40 -17.19 -25.55
C VAL A 148 -48.21 -16.27 -25.76
N CYS A 149 -47.85 -15.91 -27.01
CA CYS A 149 -46.79 -14.95 -27.32
C CYS A 149 -47.09 -13.57 -26.72
N LEU A 150 -48.33 -13.10 -26.78
CA LEU A 150 -48.73 -11.82 -26.21
C LEU A 150 -48.57 -11.79 -24.68
N THR A 151 -49.02 -12.88 -24.01
CA THR A 151 -48.87 -13.01 -22.55
C THR A 151 -47.38 -13.05 -22.16
N LEU A 152 -46.59 -13.94 -22.80
CA LEU A 152 -45.15 -14.05 -22.53
C LEU A 152 -44.39 -12.74 -22.80
N ALA A 153 -44.64 -12.09 -23.93
CA ALA A 153 -44.01 -10.81 -24.26
C ALA A 153 -44.41 -9.71 -23.27
N SER A 154 -45.66 -9.70 -22.81
CA SER A 154 -46.14 -8.76 -21.81
C SER A 154 -45.50 -9.01 -20.43
N ASP A 155 -45.38 -10.29 -20.03
CA ASP A 155 -44.74 -10.67 -18.76
C ASP A 155 -43.25 -10.35 -18.78
N ILE A 156 -42.54 -10.66 -19.86
CA ILE A 156 -41.11 -10.28 -20.03
C ILE A 156 -40.95 -8.77 -19.93
N ARG A 157 -41.77 -8.01 -20.65
CA ARG A 157 -41.77 -6.53 -20.60
C ARG A 157 -41.98 -5.99 -19.19
N ASN A 158 -42.98 -6.50 -18.47
CA ASN A 158 -43.31 -6.06 -17.12
C ASN A 158 -42.15 -6.40 -16.16
N THR A 159 -41.62 -7.62 -16.24
CA THR A 159 -40.45 -8.04 -15.45
C THR A 159 -39.22 -7.14 -15.71
N LEU A 160 -38.99 -6.78 -16.99
CA LEU A 160 -37.91 -5.85 -17.35
C LEU A 160 -38.13 -4.45 -16.79
N ARG A 161 -39.39 -3.96 -16.84
CA ARG A 161 -39.74 -2.64 -16.31
C ARG A 161 -39.57 -2.58 -14.81
N ASP A 162 -40.06 -3.57 -14.07
CA ASP A 162 -39.89 -3.66 -12.61
C ASP A 162 -38.41 -3.74 -12.24
N ASN A 163 -37.65 -4.52 -12.98
CA ASN A 163 -36.21 -4.62 -12.75
C ASN A 163 -35.45 -3.33 -13.11
N TYR A 164 -35.87 -2.61 -14.13
CA TYR A 164 -35.34 -1.29 -14.50
C TYR A 164 -35.60 -0.26 -13.39
N GLU A 165 -36.83 -0.17 -12.87
CA GLU A 165 -37.18 0.76 -11.81
C GLU A 165 -36.39 0.46 -10.52
N ASN A 166 -36.34 -0.80 -10.10
CA ASN A 166 -35.56 -1.23 -8.95
C ASN A 166 -34.06 -0.91 -9.11
N THR A 167 -33.51 -1.13 -10.30
CA THR A 167 -32.09 -0.84 -10.58
C THR A 167 -31.82 0.65 -10.63
N ARG A 168 -32.75 1.45 -11.18
CA ARG A 168 -32.67 2.91 -11.21
C ARG A 168 -32.69 3.51 -9.81
N ASP A 169 -33.59 3.04 -8.95
CA ASP A 169 -33.65 3.49 -7.55
C ASP A 169 -32.38 3.15 -6.79
N TYR A 170 -31.82 1.97 -7.07
CA TYR A 170 -30.54 1.57 -6.49
C TYR A 170 -29.39 2.51 -6.92
N ILE A 171 -29.30 2.85 -8.22
CA ILE A 171 -28.30 3.79 -8.74
C ILE A 171 -28.48 5.17 -8.10
N ARG A 172 -29.71 5.64 -7.96
CA ARG A 172 -29.99 6.91 -7.30
C ARG A 172 -29.48 6.95 -5.85
N ILE A 173 -29.72 5.88 -5.09
CA ILE A 173 -29.22 5.77 -3.71
C ILE A 173 -27.70 5.73 -3.72
N TYR A 174 -27.10 5.04 -4.68
CA TYR A 174 -25.64 4.98 -4.86
C TYR A 174 -25.05 6.37 -5.13
N ASP A 175 -25.58 7.11 -6.11
CA ASP A 175 -25.09 8.46 -6.47
C ASP A 175 -25.22 9.45 -5.29
N MET A 176 -26.33 9.37 -4.53
CA MET A 176 -26.51 10.16 -3.31
C MET A 176 -25.47 9.79 -2.25
N SER A 177 -25.16 8.52 -2.10
CA SER A 177 -24.17 8.03 -1.15
C SER A 177 -22.75 8.43 -1.56
N GLU A 178 -22.44 8.35 -2.85
CA GLU A 178 -21.16 8.80 -3.41
C GLU A 178 -20.94 10.30 -3.15
N SER A 179 -21.94 11.12 -3.47
CA SER A 179 -21.88 12.57 -3.26
C SER A 179 -21.66 12.92 -1.78
N ARG A 180 -22.31 12.20 -0.88
CA ARG A 180 -22.14 12.39 0.56
C ARG A 180 -20.75 11.97 1.04
N LEU A 181 -20.28 10.79 0.64
CA LEU A 181 -18.94 10.30 0.98
C LEU A 181 -17.85 11.21 0.42
N LYS A 182 -18.05 11.73 -0.79
CA LYS A 182 -17.15 12.71 -1.40
C LYS A 182 -17.09 14.00 -0.60
N ALA A 183 -18.23 14.55 -0.18
CA ALA A 183 -18.26 15.76 0.63
C ALA A 183 -17.55 15.58 1.98
N ILE A 184 -17.72 14.41 2.63
CA ILE A 184 -17.01 14.08 3.88
C ILE A 184 -15.52 13.95 3.62
N ASN A 185 -15.11 13.32 2.53
CA ASN A 185 -13.71 13.19 2.13
C ASN A 185 -13.05 14.54 1.81
N ASP A 186 -13.75 15.42 1.08
CA ASP A 186 -13.23 16.75 0.75
C ASP A 186 -13.04 17.60 2.01
N TYR A 187 -13.99 17.52 2.96
CA TYR A 187 -13.85 18.15 4.27
C TYR A 187 -12.70 17.56 5.07
N ALA A 188 -12.56 16.22 5.07
CA ALA A 188 -11.48 15.53 5.74
C ALA A 188 -10.10 15.94 5.20
N ASN A 189 -9.95 16.04 3.87
CA ASN A 189 -8.71 16.48 3.24
C ASN A 189 -8.32 17.91 3.65
N LYS A 190 -9.30 18.82 3.67
CA LYS A 190 -9.06 20.19 4.15
C LYS A 190 -8.60 20.21 5.61
N ARG A 191 -9.31 19.47 6.47
CA ARG A 191 -8.97 19.36 7.89
C ARG A 191 -7.60 18.75 8.12
N TYR A 192 -7.21 17.84 7.24
CA TYR A 192 -5.91 17.17 7.24
C TYR A 192 -4.77 18.14 6.96
N ASP A 193 -4.93 19.05 6.00
CA ASP A 193 -3.95 20.10 5.72
C ASP A 193 -3.76 21.05 6.92
N ASP A 194 -4.84 21.38 7.64
CA ASP A 194 -4.79 22.18 8.86
C ASP A 194 -3.98 21.46 9.97
N ILE A 195 -4.24 20.16 10.16
CA ILE A 195 -3.51 19.34 11.13
C ILE A 195 -2.02 19.24 10.81
N GLN A 196 -1.67 19.05 9.53
CA GLN A 196 -0.27 19.01 9.10
C GLN A 196 0.47 20.30 9.41
N THR A 197 -0.18 21.43 9.14
CA THR A 197 0.38 22.75 9.45
C THR A 197 0.61 22.90 10.95
N SER A 198 -0.29 22.39 11.77
CA SER A 198 -0.15 22.38 13.23
C SER A 198 1.02 21.50 13.71
N ILE A 199 1.19 20.29 13.14
CA ILE A 199 2.26 19.36 13.57
C ILE A 199 3.65 19.87 13.20
N PHE A 200 3.84 20.43 12.00
CA PHE A 200 5.15 20.72 11.44
C PHE A 200 5.56 22.20 11.54
N LYS A 201 4.61 23.13 11.57
CA LYS A 201 4.89 24.58 11.57
C LYS A 201 4.57 25.27 12.89
N ASN A 202 3.47 24.89 13.54
CA ASN A 202 3.03 25.50 14.79
C ASN A 202 3.28 24.51 15.92
N GLY A 203 4.47 24.54 16.50
CA GLY A 203 4.75 23.83 17.75
C GLY A 203 3.85 24.30 18.88
N GLY A 204 3.60 23.43 19.86
CA GLY A 204 2.95 23.82 21.11
C GLY A 204 3.82 24.77 21.96
N ASP A 205 3.37 25.08 23.16
CA ASP A 205 4.18 25.85 24.13
C ASP A 205 5.46 25.08 24.51
N ASP A 206 6.57 25.81 24.66
CA ASP A 206 7.82 25.25 25.17
C ASP A 206 7.57 24.55 26.51
N TYR A 207 8.17 23.36 26.69
CA TYR A 207 7.98 22.59 27.92
C TYR A 207 8.38 23.34 29.18
N LEU A 208 9.36 24.26 29.10
CA LEU A 208 9.73 25.12 30.21
C LEU A 208 8.60 26.08 30.61
N LYS A 209 7.81 26.58 29.66
CA LYS A 209 6.63 27.40 29.96
C LYS A 209 5.52 26.55 30.59
N ILE A 210 5.32 25.32 30.12
CA ILE A 210 4.36 24.37 30.71
C ILE A 210 4.76 24.06 32.14
N LEU A 211 6.05 23.85 32.40
CA LEU A 211 6.57 23.57 33.74
C LEU A 211 6.38 24.77 34.70
N SER A 212 6.52 26.01 34.21
CA SER A 212 6.28 27.20 35.02
C SER A 212 4.81 27.38 35.42
N ARG A 213 3.87 26.82 34.63
CA ARG A 213 2.43 26.85 34.88
C ARG A 213 1.87 25.45 35.22
N LEU A 214 2.69 24.58 35.80
CA LEU A 214 2.33 23.19 36.03
C LEU A 214 0.98 22.99 36.74
N PRO A 215 0.59 23.73 37.79
CA PRO A 215 -0.69 23.56 38.47
C PRO A 215 -1.89 23.84 37.54
N SER A 216 -1.82 24.91 36.73
CA SER A 216 -2.88 25.25 35.78
C SER A 216 -2.92 24.26 34.61
N ALA A 217 -1.77 23.86 34.08
CA ALA A 217 -1.69 22.86 33.02
C ALA A 217 -2.27 21.49 33.44
N ILE A 218 -2.02 21.06 34.67
CA ILE A 218 -2.64 19.84 35.22
C ILE A 218 -4.16 19.99 35.34
N SER A 219 -4.65 21.12 35.83
CA SER A 219 -6.09 21.38 35.97
C SER A 219 -6.80 21.42 34.60
N GLU A 220 -6.22 22.08 33.60
CA GLU A 220 -6.72 22.12 32.23
C GLU A 220 -6.75 20.73 31.62
N THR A 221 -5.65 19.99 31.72
CA THR A 221 -5.55 18.62 31.23
C THR A 221 -6.56 17.69 31.92
N GLN A 222 -6.76 17.83 33.23
CA GLN A 222 -7.73 17.05 33.97
C GLN A 222 -9.16 17.34 33.52
N THR A 223 -9.50 18.60 33.24
CA THR A 223 -10.82 18.96 32.73
C THR A 223 -11.04 18.44 31.31
N THR A 224 -10.04 18.56 30.43
CA THR A 224 -10.09 18.02 29.06
C THR A 224 -10.25 16.51 29.03
N VAL A 225 -9.46 15.79 29.84
CA VAL A 225 -9.55 14.32 29.99
C VAL A 225 -10.89 13.90 30.58
N SER A 226 -11.35 14.58 31.62
CA SER A 226 -12.68 14.29 32.24
C SER A 226 -13.81 14.52 31.24
N GLN A 227 -13.77 15.61 30.47
CA GLN A 227 -14.78 15.90 29.45
C GLN A 227 -14.76 14.84 28.32
N LYS A 228 -13.58 14.45 27.87
CA LYS A 228 -13.43 13.49 26.76
C LYS A 228 -13.92 12.09 27.13
N TYR A 229 -13.58 11.60 28.34
CA TYR A 229 -13.84 10.23 28.75
C TYR A 229 -15.05 10.09 29.70
N SER A 230 -15.79 11.18 29.99
CA SER A 230 -16.98 11.10 30.82
C SER A 230 -18.13 10.40 30.07
N SER A 231 -18.72 9.42 30.74
CA SER A 231 -19.78 8.56 30.20
C SER A 231 -21.06 9.31 29.78
N SER A 232 -21.26 10.56 30.22
CA SER A 232 -22.46 11.35 29.93
C SER A 232 -22.50 11.96 28.53
N ALA A 233 -21.32 12.28 27.96
CA ALA A 233 -21.25 12.98 26.66
C ALA A 233 -21.37 12.05 25.43
N HIS A 234 -21.18 10.73 25.61
CA HIS A 234 -20.99 9.81 24.50
C HIS A 234 -21.77 8.51 24.63
N ARG A 235 -23.06 8.58 24.95
CA ARG A 235 -23.94 7.39 25.08
C ARG A 235 -23.95 6.47 23.84
N HIS A 236 -23.40 6.87 22.73
CA HIS A 236 -23.30 6.12 21.46
C HIS A 236 -21.87 6.04 20.91
N SER A 237 -20.85 6.44 21.66
CA SER A 237 -19.45 6.41 21.24
C SER A 237 -18.86 5.03 21.43
N GLN A 238 -18.22 4.49 20.39
CA GLN A 238 -17.41 3.26 20.48
C GLN A 238 -16.14 3.43 21.35
N TRP A 239 -15.88 4.66 21.83
CA TRP A 239 -14.70 5.10 22.59
C TRP A 239 -14.99 5.23 24.11
N ASP A 240 -15.88 4.42 24.65
CA ASP A 240 -16.16 4.41 26.08
C ASP A 240 -14.94 3.91 26.87
N SER A 241 -14.65 4.56 28.01
CA SER A 241 -13.56 4.20 28.92
C SER A 241 -13.57 2.72 29.33
N ARG A 242 -14.75 2.10 29.40
CA ARG A 242 -14.92 0.67 29.68
C ARG A 242 -14.39 -0.21 28.56
N ILE A 243 -14.60 0.18 27.30
CA ILE A 243 -14.11 -0.55 26.12
C ILE A 243 -12.59 -0.47 26.07
N ILE A 244 -12.02 0.71 26.31
CA ILE A 244 -10.57 0.93 26.38
C ILE A 244 -9.95 0.07 27.48
N LEU A 245 -10.54 0.08 28.69
CA LEU A 245 -10.05 -0.75 29.79
C LEU A 245 -10.13 -2.25 29.46
N SER A 246 -11.26 -2.70 28.88
CA SER A 246 -11.42 -4.10 28.48
C SER A 246 -10.41 -4.52 27.43
N LEU A 247 -10.04 -3.62 26.50
CA LEU A 247 -9.01 -3.86 25.51
C LEU A 247 -7.65 -4.12 26.18
N PHE A 248 -7.22 -3.24 27.12
CA PHE A 248 -5.93 -3.42 27.81
C PHE A 248 -5.89 -4.73 28.61
N VAL A 249 -6.97 -5.08 29.31
CA VAL A 249 -7.07 -6.36 30.00
C VAL A 249 -6.96 -7.53 29.01
N SER A 250 -7.62 -7.42 27.86
CA SER A 250 -7.56 -8.43 26.79
C SER A 250 -6.15 -8.57 26.20
N ILE A 251 -5.44 -7.47 25.99
CA ILE A 251 -4.04 -7.47 25.50
C ILE A 251 -3.14 -8.26 26.46
N ILE A 252 -3.24 -7.97 27.75
CA ILE A 252 -2.48 -8.69 28.79
C ILE A 252 -2.85 -10.18 28.77
N PHE A 253 -4.12 -10.50 28.70
CA PHE A 253 -4.61 -11.88 28.66
C PHE A 253 -4.08 -12.64 27.45
N TYR A 254 -4.14 -12.05 26.24
CA TYR A 254 -3.58 -12.65 25.02
C TYR A 254 -2.07 -12.79 25.08
N GLY A 255 -1.37 -11.83 25.68
CA GLY A 255 0.07 -11.92 25.94
C GLY A 255 0.44 -13.09 26.84
N ILE A 256 -0.34 -13.31 27.90
CA ILE A 256 -0.17 -14.46 28.79
C ILE A 256 -0.45 -15.78 28.05
N ILE A 257 -1.54 -15.86 27.28
CA ILE A 257 -1.87 -17.06 26.49
C ILE A 257 -0.75 -17.35 25.49
N ALA A 258 -0.27 -16.36 24.73
CA ALA A 258 0.83 -16.52 23.79
C ALA A 258 2.10 -17.04 24.48
N SER A 259 2.42 -16.52 25.67
CA SER A 259 3.57 -16.96 26.46
C SER A 259 3.41 -18.40 26.93
N LEU A 260 2.26 -18.76 27.49
CA LEU A 260 1.98 -20.12 27.95
C LEU A 260 2.02 -21.14 26.82
N LEU A 261 1.42 -20.82 25.67
CA LEU A 261 1.45 -21.67 24.48
C LEU A 261 2.89 -21.95 24.01
N ASN A 262 3.73 -20.91 23.96
CA ASN A 262 5.11 -21.07 23.55
C ASN A 262 5.94 -21.86 24.57
N VAL A 263 5.78 -21.59 25.87
CA VAL A 263 6.46 -22.36 26.92
C VAL A 263 6.03 -23.83 26.88
N ALA A 264 4.75 -24.12 26.67
CA ALA A 264 4.21 -25.47 26.52
C ALA A 264 4.76 -26.13 25.24
N ALA A 265 4.77 -25.43 24.11
CA ALA A 265 5.33 -25.94 22.85
C ALA A 265 6.82 -26.30 22.99
N PHE A 266 7.61 -25.45 23.65
CA PHE A 266 9.03 -25.74 23.92
C PHE A 266 9.23 -26.89 24.90
N ARG A 267 8.31 -27.12 25.82
CA ARG A 267 8.39 -28.20 26.82
C ARG A 267 7.95 -29.55 26.27
N TYR A 268 6.86 -29.57 25.48
CA TYR A 268 6.20 -30.82 25.08
C TYR A 268 6.41 -31.19 23.60
N LEU A 269 6.49 -30.20 22.69
CA LEU A 269 6.56 -30.44 21.23
C LEU A 269 7.98 -30.46 20.67
N LEU A 270 8.97 -29.84 21.33
CA LEU A 270 10.30 -29.71 20.75
C LEU A 270 11.13 -30.99 21.00
N PRO A 271 11.58 -31.70 19.94
CA PRO A 271 12.40 -32.91 20.06
C PRO A 271 13.72 -32.61 20.80
N LYS A 272 14.16 -33.51 21.66
CA LYS A 272 15.41 -33.38 22.40
C LYS A 272 16.64 -33.19 21.49
N ARG A 273 16.56 -33.65 20.23
CA ARG A 273 17.65 -33.50 19.21
C ARG A 273 17.90 -32.02 18.81
N VAL A 274 16.89 -31.16 18.90
CA VAL A 274 17.00 -29.71 18.55
C VAL A 274 17.52 -28.90 19.74
N GLN A 275 17.44 -29.40 20.95
CA GLN A 275 17.88 -28.74 22.19
C GLN A 275 19.42 -28.80 22.36
N THR A 276 20.16 -28.21 21.39
CA THR A 276 21.62 -28.08 21.47
C THR A 276 22.02 -27.13 22.63
N ASN A 277 23.30 -27.18 23.03
CA ASN A 277 23.80 -26.29 24.07
C ASN A 277 23.60 -24.79 23.74
N ASP A 278 23.72 -24.40 22.49
CA ASP A 278 23.48 -23.03 22.02
C ASP A 278 21.99 -22.68 22.12
N PHE A 279 21.09 -23.61 21.85
CA PHE A 279 19.66 -23.44 22.02
C PHE A 279 19.30 -23.18 23.49
N ARG A 280 19.86 -23.97 24.41
CA ARG A 280 19.62 -23.79 25.86
C ARG A 280 20.06 -22.43 26.36
N LYS A 281 21.21 -21.93 25.90
CA LYS A 281 21.72 -20.58 26.26
C LYS A 281 20.81 -19.47 25.74
N LYS A 282 20.25 -19.62 24.54
CA LYS A 282 19.36 -18.65 23.88
C LYS A 282 17.87 -18.84 24.20
N ARG A 283 17.50 -19.84 25.00
CA ARG A 283 16.10 -20.26 25.24
C ARG A 283 15.16 -19.11 25.60
N SER A 284 15.56 -18.25 26.54
CA SER A 284 14.72 -17.12 26.97
C SER A 284 14.43 -16.16 25.81
N CYS A 285 15.45 -15.86 24.99
CA CYS A 285 15.31 -14.96 23.85
C CYS A 285 14.47 -15.57 22.73
N ILE A 286 14.58 -16.90 22.52
CA ILE A 286 13.75 -17.63 21.55
C ILE A 286 12.29 -17.60 22.00
N ILE A 287 12.00 -17.89 23.27
CA ILE A 287 10.65 -17.84 23.83
C ILE A 287 10.06 -16.43 23.66
N MET A 288 10.83 -15.39 23.94
CA MET A 288 10.35 -14.01 23.81
C MET A 288 10.02 -13.67 22.34
N ALA A 289 10.88 -14.02 21.38
CA ALA A 289 10.64 -13.79 19.98
C ALA A 289 9.41 -14.56 19.46
N THR A 290 9.30 -15.85 19.80
CA THR A 290 8.15 -16.67 19.39
C THR A 290 6.85 -16.20 20.06
N THR A 291 6.90 -15.77 21.33
CA THR A 291 5.73 -15.20 22.03
C THR A 291 5.24 -13.94 21.34
N THR A 292 6.13 -13.05 20.92
CA THR A 292 5.76 -11.83 20.20
C THR A 292 5.08 -12.15 18.87
N VAL A 293 5.61 -13.10 18.10
CA VAL A 293 5.00 -13.54 16.84
C VAL A 293 3.64 -14.22 17.07
N THR A 294 3.55 -15.10 18.07
CA THR A 294 2.28 -15.78 18.41
C THR A 294 1.22 -14.77 18.86
N PHE A 295 1.61 -13.75 19.63
CA PHE A 295 0.73 -12.67 20.04
C PHE A 295 0.22 -11.91 18.82
N ALA A 296 1.09 -11.53 17.86
CA ALA A 296 0.69 -10.88 16.61
C ALA A 296 -0.32 -11.71 15.82
N ILE A 297 -0.13 -13.03 15.75
CA ILE A 297 -1.05 -13.94 15.06
C ILE A 297 -2.41 -13.99 15.78
N ILE A 298 -2.42 -14.11 17.12
CA ILE A 298 -3.66 -14.16 17.91
C ILE A 298 -4.47 -12.86 17.70
N VAL A 299 -3.82 -11.71 17.84
CA VAL A 299 -4.48 -10.40 17.68
C VAL A 299 -4.94 -10.21 16.22
N GLY A 300 -4.16 -10.66 15.23
CA GLY A 300 -4.54 -10.64 13.81
C GLY A 300 -5.80 -11.49 13.51
N ILE A 301 -5.96 -12.65 14.17
CA ILE A 301 -7.17 -13.46 14.03
C ILE A 301 -8.37 -12.74 14.66
N ILE A 302 -8.20 -12.11 15.83
CA ILE A 302 -9.26 -11.35 16.51
C ILE A 302 -9.69 -10.16 15.63
N ARG A 303 -8.74 -9.44 15.04
CA ARG A 303 -9.01 -8.39 14.05
C ARG A 303 -9.92 -8.88 12.93
N ALA A 304 -9.60 -10.03 12.33
CA ALA A 304 -10.37 -10.59 11.22
C ALA A 304 -11.82 -10.94 11.59
N THR A 305 -12.11 -11.17 12.86
CA THR A 305 -13.45 -11.53 13.38
C THR A 305 -14.24 -10.35 13.91
N THR A 306 -13.59 -9.20 14.14
CA THR A 306 -14.19 -8.02 14.79
C THR A 306 -14.77 -7.06 13.73
N GLN A 307 -15.92 -6.46 14.04
CA GLN A 307 -16.58 -5.46 13.18
C GLN A 307 -16.54 -4.03 13.75
N GLN A 308 -16.02 -3.85 14.96
CA GLN A 308 -15.96 -2.54 15.62
C GLN A 308 -14.71 -1.76 15.15
N ASN A 309 -14.89 -0.56 14.62
CA ASN A 309 -13.80 0.27 14.08
C ASN A 309 -12.67 0.51 15.09
N PHE A 310 -13.01 0.79 16.35
CA PHE A 310 -12.02 0.97 17.42
C PHE A 310 -11.14 -0.27 17.64
N LEU A 311 -11.76 -1.44 17.75
CA LEU A 311 -11.02 -2.69 17.96
C LEU A 311 -10.18 -3.07 16.73
N ILE A 312 -10.66 -2.75 15.53
CA ILE A 312 -9.90 -2.96 14.30
C ILE A 312 -8.64 -2.10 14.33
N MET A 313 -8.77 -0.78 14.56
CA MET A 313 -7.63 0.14 14.63
C MET A 313 -6.63 -0.25 15.73
N ALA A 314 -7.12 -0.53 16.93
CA ALA A 314 -6.26 -0.93 18.04
C ALA A 314 -5.52 -2.24 17.76
N SER A 315 -6.21 -3.22 17.16
CA SER A 315 -5.62 -4.49 16.78
C SER A 315 -4.57 -4.32 15.68
N ASP A 316 -4.80 -3.44 14.70
CA ASP A 316 -3.84 -3.14 13.64
C ASP A 316 -2.53 -2.60 14.20
N LEU A 317 -2.60 -1.55 14.99
CA LEU A 317 -1.42 -0.94 15.60
C LEU A 317 -0.66 -1.93 16.49
N LEU A 318 -1.37 -2.79 17.22
CA LEU A 318 -0.74 -3.80 18.06
C LEU A 318 -0.08 -4.91 17.25
N VAL A 319 -0.73 -5.36 16.17
CA VAL A 319 -0.17 -6.38 15.27
C VAL A 319 1.07 -5.86 14.59
N GLU A 320 1.03 -4.66 14.04
CA GLU A 320 2.19 -4.03 13.41
C GLU A 320 3.36 -3.89 14.38
N TYR A 321 3.10 -3.37 15.57
CA TYR A 321 4.13 -3.23 16.59
C TYR A 321 4.72 -4.58 17.02
N ALA A 322 3.87 -5.59 17.23
CA ALA A 322 4.33 -6.93 17.57
C ALA A 322 5.15 -7.56 16.44
N TRP A 323 4.78 -7.35 15.17
CA TRP A 323 5.59 -7.78 14.02
C TRP A 323 6.94 -7.08 13.98
N LEU A 324 7.01 -5.77 14.18
CA LEU A 324 8.27 -5.02 14.25
C LEU A 324 9.18 -5.56 15.34
N LEU A 325 8.65 -5.76 16.54
CA LEU A 325 9.39 -6.36 17.65
C LEU A 325 9.84 -7.78 17.31
N GLY A 326 8.97 -8.59 16.76
CA GLY A 326 9.28 -9.96 16.32
C GLY A 326 10.44 -10.00 15.33
N VAL A 327 10.41 -9.13 14.33
CA VAL A 327 11.49 -9.02 13.32
C VAL A 327 12.81 -8.58 13.97
N ILE A 328 12.79 -7.57 14.85
CA ILE A 328 13.99 -7.13 15.59
C ILE A 328 14.56 -8.29 16.41
N LEU A 329 13.72 -8.95 17.20
CA LEU A 329 14.12 -10.04 18.08
C LEU A 329 14.69 -11.24 17.30
N ILE A 330 14.04 -11.64 16.21
CA ILE A 330 14.50 -12.73 15.33
C ILE A 330 15.81 -12.36 14.64
N SER A 331 15.93 -11.14 14.11
CA SER A 331 17.14 -10.66 13.46
C SER A 331 18.35 -10.65 14.42
N LEU A 332 18.15 -10.20 15.63
CA LEU A 332 19.19 -10.23 16.67
C LEU A 332 19.55 -11.67 17.07
N LEU A 333 18.56 -12.55 17.18
CA LEU A 333 18.74 -13.95 17.57
C LEU A 333 19.51 -14.76 16.53
N LEU A 334 19.28 -14.51 15.26
CA LEU A 334 19.96 -15.18 14.15
C LEU A 334 21.40 -14.65 13.97
N ARG A 335 21.65 -13.42 14.33
CA ARG A 335 22.88 -12.70 14.02
C ARG A 335 23.90 -12.68 15.18
N LEU A 336 23.44 -12.65 16.43
CA LEU A 336 24.27 -12.43 17.60
C LEU A 336 24.46 -13.71 18.43
N ASN A 337 25.57 -13.74 19.20
CA ASN A 337 25.84 -14.77 20.18
C ASN A 337 25.12 -14.47 21.51
N ASP A 338 25.01 -15.45 22.42
CA ASP A 338 24.23 -15.34 23.67
C ASP A 338 24.54 -14.07 24.51
N ARG A 339 25.81 -13.77 24.74
CA ARG A 339 26.22 -12.54 25.49
C ARG A 339 25.87 -11.26 24.74
N GLN A 340 26.06 -11.27 23.42
CA GLN A 340 25.76 -10.14 22.55
C GLN A 340 24.27 -9.85 22.47
N ILE A 341 23.42 -10.90 22.41
CA ILE A 341 21.98 -10.76 22.38
C ILE A 341 21.48 -10.08 23.66
N LYS A 342 21.94 -10.52 24.84
CA LYS A 342 21.54 -9.92 26.12
C LYS A 342 21.92 -8.45 26.21
N SER A 343 23.10 -8.08 25.67
CA SER A 343 23.55 -6.69 25.63
C SER A 343 22.70 -5.88 24.64
N ALA A 344 22.42 -6.40 23.44
CA ALA A 344 21.56 -5.76 22.45
C ALA A 344 20.13 -5.53 22.99
N TYR A 345 19.55 -6.49 23.68
CA TYR A 345 18.25 -6.31 24.32
C TYR A 345 18.21 -5.16 25.34
N ARG A 346 19.24 -5.06 26.16
CA ARG A 346 19.32 -3.98 27.15
C ARG A 346 19.49 -2.61 26.50
N ILE A 347 20.20 -2.56 25.37
CA ILE A 347 20.38 -1.31 24.61
C ILE A 347 19.10 -0.88 23.91
N TYR A 348 18.36 -1.81 23.31
CA TYR A 348 17.14 -1.47 22.57
C TYR A 348 15.87 -1.45 23.44
N SER A 349 15.95 -1.88 24.72
CA SER A 349 14.78 -1.90 25.61
C SER A 349 14.14 -0.51 25.85
N PRO A 350 14.87 0.61 25.98
CA PRO A 350 14.24 1.93 26.10
C PRO A 350 13.46 2.31 24.83
N LEU A 351 14.00 1.96 23.66
CA LEU A 351 13.33 2.21 22.37
C LEU A 351 12.02 1.41 22.26
N VAL A 352 12.03 0.14 22.69
CA VAL A 352 10.84 -0.70 22.76
C VAL A 352 9.83 -0.14 23.76
N ALA A 353 10.26 0.31 24.93
CA ALA A 353 9.36 0.87 25.94
C ALA A 353 8.66 2.14 25.43
N ILE A 354 9.41 3.07 24.83
CA ILE A 354 8.84 4.32 24.33
C ILE A 354 7.92 4.06 23.13
N GLY A 355 8.26 3.11 22.25
CA GLY A 355 7.38 2.69 21.14
C GLY A 355 6.05 2.14 21.63
N PHE A 356 6.05 1.33 22.69
CA PHE A 356 4.82 0.83 23.31
C PHE A 356 3.98 1.97 23.91
N ILE A 357 4.63 2.94 24.58
CA ILE A 357 3.92 4.10 25.14
C ILE A 357 3.27 4.93 24.03
N VAL A 358 3.98 5.18 22.93
CA VAL A 358 3.47 5.93 21.79
C VAL A 358 2.25 5.24 21.17
N ILE A 359 2.33 3.92 20.97
CA ILE A 359 1.22 3.15 20.42
C ILE A 359 0.02 3.13 21.38
N SER A 360 0.28 3.02 22.68
CA SER A 360 -0.77 3.11 23.69
C SER A 360 -1.47 4.47 23.66
N PHE A 361 -0.72 5.57 23.49
CA PHE A 361 -1.28 6.92 23.33
C PHE A 361 -2.16 7.01 22.07
N ARG A 362 -1.71 6.39 20.98
CA ARG A 362 -2.48 6.36 19.73
C ARG A 362 -3.77 5.54 19.87
N ILE A 363 -3.72 4.39 20.54
CA ILE A 363 -4.91 3.54 20.78
C ILE A 363 -5.92 4.25 21.67
N ILE A 364 -5.48 4.91 22.74
CA ILE A 364 -6.37 5.61 23.68
C ILE A 364 -6.88 6.92 23.08
N LEU A 365 -6.27 7.40 21.99
CA LEU A 365 -6.54 8.71 21.39
C LEU A 365 -6.37 9.84 22.42
N ILE A 366 -5.22 9.87 23.09
CA ILE A 366 -4.94 10.83 24.15
C ILE A 366 -4.94 12.27 23.59
N PRO A 367 -5.54 13.26 24.31
CA PRO A 367 -5.46 14.67 23.92
C PRO A 367 -4.02 15.18 23.87
N ASN A 368 -3.74 16.08 22.93
CA ASN A 368 -2.38 16.63 22.75
C ASN A 368 -1.85 17.31 24.00
N GLU A 369 -2.69 18.02 24.77
CA GLU A 369 -2.32 18.64 26.03
C GLU A 369 -1.72 17.64 27.02
N LEU A 370 -2.34 16.46 27.14
CA LEU A 370 -1.82 15.39 28.01
C LEU A 370 -0.53 14.80 27.45
N VAL A 371 -0.41 14.65 26.13
CA VAL A 371 0.82 14.20 25.47
C VAL A 371 1.95 15.20 25.72
N ASN A 372 1.69 16.49 25.54
CA ASN A 372 2.67 17.57 25.76
C ASN A 372 3.11 17.67 27.22
N LEU A 373 2.26 17.30 28.17
CA LEU A 373 2.60 17.29 29.59
C LEU A 373 3.43 16.08 30.01
N ILE A 374 3.05 14.87 29.55
CA ILE A 374 3.61 13.60 30.06
C ILE A 374 4.79 13.12 29.22
N PHE A 375 4.76 13.33 27.91
CA PHE A 375 5.73 12.72 26.99
C PHE A 375 7.16 13.29 27.15
N PRO A 376 7.40 14.62 27.25
CA PRO A 376 8.75 15.17 27.35
C PRO A 376 9.56 14.63 28.53
N PRO A 377 9.04 14.52 29.79
CA PRO A 377 9.78 13.94 30.89
C PRO A 377 10.01 12.44 30.74
N ILE A 378 9.04 11.69 30.23
CA ILE A 378 9.20 10.25 29.95
C ILE A 378 10.31 10.05 28.92
N LEU A 379 10.33 10.85 27.86
CA LEU A 379 11.32 10.78 26.80
C LEU A 379 12.73 11.09 27.35
N LEU A 380 12.85 12.09 28.22
CA LEU A 380 14.11 12.41 28.90
C LEU A 380 14.59 11.21 29.72
N LEU A 381 13.74 10.60 30.52
CA LEU A 381 14.08 9.41 31.32
C LEU A 381 14.52 8.24 30.43
N CYS A 382 13.80 7.99 29.34
CA CYS A 382 14.16 6.95 28.37
C CYS A 382 15.49 7.26 27.66
N SER A 383 15.78 8.52 27.38
CA SER A 383 17.05 8.97 26.80
C SER A 383 18.24 8.72 27.76
N ILE A 384 18.07 9.05 29.03
CA ILE A 384 19.07 8.76 30.07
C ILE A 384 19.26 7.24 30.21
N TRP A 385 18.19 6.48 30.23
CA TRP A 385 18.25 5.02 30.27
C TRP A 385 18.98 4.45 29.04
N GLN A 386 18.70 4.96 27.84
CA GLN A 386 19.39 4.59 26.60
C GLN A 386 20.88 4.91 26.69
N TRP A 387 21.25 6.09 27.16
CA TRP A 387 22.64 6.49 27.33
C TRP A 387 23.40 5.59 28.29
N LEU A 388 22.82 5.27 29.45
CA LEU A 388 23.39 4.35 30.44
C LEU A 388 23.55 2.93 29.88
N ALA A 389 22.55 2.45 29.15
CA ALA A 389 22.57 1.14 28.52
C ALA A 389 23.66 1.03 27.44
N VAL A 390 23.77 2.04 26.58
CA VAL A 390 24.83 2.11 25.56
C VAL A 390 26.20 2.14 26.21
N ARG A 391 26.44 3.04 27.19
CA ARG A 391 27.72 3.14 27.90
C ARG A 391 28.15 1.81 28.51
N LYS A 392 27.23 1.07 29.12
CA LYS A 392 27.52 -0.20 29.83
C LYS A 392 27.67 -1.41 28.93
N HIS A 393 26.93 -1.47 27.83
CA HIS A 393 26.78 -2.71 27.06
C HIS A 393 27.32 -2.66 25.63
N ASN A 394 27.70 -1.48 25.13
CA ASN A 394 28.13 -1.32 23.73
C ASN A 394 29.42 -2.10 23.39
N GLN A 395 30.33 -2.27 24.34
CA GLN A 395 31.57 -3.04 24.15
C GLN A 395 31.33 -4.51 23.80
N ASN A 396 30.18 -5.08 24.16
CA ASN A 396 29.83 -6.46 23.91
C ASN A 396 29.17 -6.70 22.53
N ILE A 397 28.96 -5.64 21.74
CA ILE A 397 28.26 -5.70 20.45
C ILE A 397 29.28 -5.66 19.32
N PRO A 398 29.00 -6.31 18.15
CA PRO A 398 29.85 -6.21 16.97
C PRO A 398 30.06 -4.76 16.53
N ARG A 399 31.26 -4.42 16.05
CA ARG A 399 31.59 -3.06 15.60
C ARG A 399 30.61 -2.50 14.54
N SER A 400 30.10 -3.36 13.67
CA SER A 400 29.08 -2.98 12.69
C SER A 400 27.79 -2.47 13.31
N ASP A 401 27.44 -2.95 14.50
CA ASP A 401 26.19 -2.61 15.19
C ASP A 401 26.35 -1.44 16.15
N MET A 402 27.60 -1.15 16.57
CA MET A 402 27.88 0.00 17.45
C MET A 402 27.43 1.32 16.81
N PHE A 403 27.55 1.44 15.49
CA PHE A 403 27.08 2.63 14.78
C PHE A 403 25.56 2.83 14.99
N TYR A 404 24.76 1.78 14.88
CA TYR A 404 23.31 1.88 15.04
C TYR A 404 22.89 2.20 16.47
N THR A 405 23.65 1.75 17.48
CA THR A 405 23.39 2.09 18.88
C THR A 405 23.66 3.57 19.18
N TYR A 406 24.72 4.14 18.59
CA TYR A 406 24.99 5.57 18.68
C TYR A 406 23.97 6.41 17.92
N MET A 407 23.57 5.98 16.71
CA MET A 407 22.50 6.64 15.96
C MET A 407 21.18 6.62 16.73
N SER A 408 20.83 5.52 17.41
CA SER A 408 19.66 5.47 18.30
C SER A 408 19.75 6.55 19.39
N LEU A 409 20.94 6.74 19.98
CA LEU A 409 21.13 7.77 21.00
C LEU A 409 20.98 9.18 20.43
N VAL A 410 21.54 9.43 19.23
CA VAL A 410 21.38 10.74 18.54
C VAL A 410 19.90 11.03 18.27
N VAL A 411 19.14 10.04 17.79
CA VAL A 411 17.71 10.21 17.56
C VAL A 411 16.95 10.49 18.86
N PHE A 412 17.28 9.80 19.96
CA PHE A 412 16.69 10.09 21.27
C PHE A 412 16.98 11.54 21.72
N ILE A 413 18.21 11.99 21.60
CA ILE A 413 18.59 13.36 21.96
C ILE A 413 17.85 14.39 21.08
N ALA A 414 17.80 14.17 19.76
CA ALA A 414 17.07 15.03 18.84
C ALA A 414 15.57 15.06 19.19
N SER A 415 14.99 13.92 19.52
CA SER A 415 13.59 13.82 19.95
C SER A 415 13.32 14.54 21.26
N VAL A 416 14.22 14.43 22.25
CA VAL A 416 14.11 15.20 23.51
C VAL A 416 14.13 16.69 23.22
N VAL A 417 15.09 17.16 22.43
CA VAL A 417 15.21 18.59 22.09
C VAL A 417 13.94 19.08 21.39
N SER A 418 13.47 18.36 20.37
CA SER A 418 12.24 18.72 19.66
C SER A 418 11.02 18.77 20.57
N SER A 419 10.88 17.79 21.47
CA SER A 419 9.77 17.72 22.41
C SER A 419 9.78 18.86 23.44
N TRP A 420 10.97 19.29 23.89
CA TRP A 420 11.13 20.38 24.85
C TRP A 420 10.90 21.76 24.25
N ILE A 421 11.15 21.92 22.94
CA ILE A 421 10.83 23.15 22.17
C ILE A 421 9.33 23.28 21.87
N GLY A 422 8.53 22.24 22.15
CA GLY A 422 7.08 22.23 21.89
C GLY A 422 6.65 21.37 20.70
N PHE A 423 7.57 20.78 19.92
CA PHE A 423 7.25 19.89 18.80
C PHE A 423 7.14 18.43 19.25
N THR A 424 6.24 18.16 20.20
CA THR A 424 6.10 16.83 20.81
C THR A 424 5.67 15.77 19.81
N LEU A 425 4.73 16.08 18.90
CA LEU A 425 4.26 15.15 17.87
C LEU A 425 5.35 14.82 16.85
N LEU A 426 6.16 15.80 16.45
CA LEU A 426 7.33 15.58 15.60
C LEU A 426 8.36 14.67 16.29
N SER A 427 8.60 14.87 17.58
CA SER A 427 9.47 14.02 18.39
C SER A 427 9.01 12.57 18.42
N VAL A 428 7.70 12.34 18.59
CA VAL A 428 7.08 11.02 18.52
C VAL A 428 7.29 10.39 17.14
N GLN A 429 7.08 11.17 16.07
CA GLN A 429 7.26 10.72 14.69
C GLN A 429 8.71 10.31 14.38
N MET A 430 9.70 11.07 14.90
CA MET A 430 11.13 10.74 14.75
C MET A 430 11.47 9.39 15.42
N LEU A 431 10.90 9.10 16.57
CA LEU A 431 11.14 7.83 17.27
C LEU A 431 10.51 6.64 16.54
N ILE A 432 9.28 6.80 16.05
CA ILE A 432 8.61 5.76 15.25
C ILE A 432 9.41 5.50 13.98
N TRP A 433 9.80 6.56 13.27
CA TRP A 433 10.67 6.42 12.09
C TRP A 433 11.93 5.64 12.40
N TRP A 434 12.59 5.93 13.53
CA TRP A 434 13.81 5.23 13.89
C TRP A 434 13.59 3.76 14.20
N ILE A 435 12.50 3.41 14.89
CA ILE A 435 12.13 1.99 15.14
C ILE A 435 11.92 1.25 13.81
N MET A 436 11.20 1.86 12.86
CA MET A 436 10.97 1.29 11.53
C MET A 436 12.29 1.13 10.75
N GLN A 437 13.12 2.18 10.73
CA GLN A 437 14.41 2.16 10.06
C GLN A 437 15.35 1.11 10.68
N LEU A 438 15.39 1.01 12.00
CA LEU A 438 16.18 0.00 12.70
C LEU A 438 15.73 -1.42 12.33
N THR A 439 14.43 -1.65 12.22
CA THR A 439 13.86 -2.93 11.79
C THR A 439 14.33 -3.29 10.37
N CYS A 440 14.27 -2.35 9.44
CA CYS A 440 14.78 -2.53 8.07
C CYS A 440 16.28 -2.85 8.07
N ILE A 441 17.08 -2.06 8.78
CA ILE A 441 18.54 -2.24 8.87
C ILE A 441 18.89 -3.62 9.43
N LEU A 442 18.27 -4.02 10.53
CA LEU A 442 18.55 -5.31 11.18
C LEU A 442 18.14 -6.48 10.28
N THR A 443 17.05 -6.35 9.55
CA THR A 443 16.59 -7.36 8.59
C THR A 443 17.57 -7.51 7.42
N ILE A 444 17.99 -6.40 6.82
CA ILE A 444 18.95 -6.40 5.71
C ILE A 444 20.31 -6.95 6.18
N ALA A 445 20.77 -6.56 7.36
CA ALA A 445 22.01 -7.06 7.95
C ALA A 445 21.94 -8.58 8.23
N CYS A 446 20.78 -9.08 8.69
CA CYS A 446 20.54 -10.51 8.90
C CYS A 446 20.59 -11.26 7.57
N LEU A 447 19.90 -10.76 6.54
CA LEU A 447 19.86 -11.33 5.20
C LEU A 447 21.26 -11.34 4.56
N SER A 448 21.99 -10.23 4.66
CA SER A 448 23.37 -10.10 4.16
C SER A 448 24.30 -11.16 4.79
N ARG A 449 24.21 -11.32 6.12
CA ARG A 449 25.02 -12.34 6.82
C ARG A 449 24.65 -13.76 6.40
N TYR A 450 23.37 -14.05 6.21
CA TYR A 450 22.91 -15.35 5.74
C TYR A 450 23.42 -15.65 4.34
N ILE A 451 23.37 -14.69 3.42
CA ILE A 451 23.86 -14.83 2.05
C ILE A 451 25.38 -15.07 2.02
N VAL A 452 26.13 -14.31 2.82
CA VAL A 452 27.58 -14.52 2.94
C VAL A 452 27.92 -15.90 3.53
N PHE A 453 27.15 -16.34 4.54
CA PHE A 453 27.33 -17.69 5.12
C PHE A 453 27.03 -18.79 4.10
N TYR A 454 25.93 -18.64 3.34
CA TYR A 454 25.56 -19.55 2.25
C TYR A 454 26.64 -19.60 1.18
N GLY A 455 27.18 -18.44 0.77
CA GLY A 455 28.28 -18.34 -0.19
C GLY A 455 29.55 -19.07 0.27
N LYS A 456 29.94 -18.88 1.52
CA LYS A 456 31.10 -19.58 2.11
C LYS A 456 30.88 -21.09 2.21
N ARG A 457 29.68 -21.52 2.63
CA ARG A 457 29.36 -22.97 2.75
C ARG A 457 29.41 -23.68 1.41
N HIS A 458 28.96 -23.05 0.33
CA HIS A 458 28.95 -23.61 -1.03
C HIS A 458 30.17 -23.22 -1.87
N ARG A 459 31.13 -22.52 -1.28
CA ARG A 459 32.34 -22.00 -1.95
C ARG A 459 32.03 -21.23 -3.22
N LEU A 460 30.96 -20.38 -3.18
CA LEU A 460 30.49 -19.64 -4.36
C LEU A 460 31.49 -18.60 -4.82
N ASP A 461 32.24 -18.01 -3.89
CA ASP A 461 33.29 -17.01 -4.20
C ASP A 461 34.48 -17.59 -5.01
N SER A 462 34.68 -18.90 -4.99
CA SER A 462 35.73 -19.58 -5.76
C SER A 462 35.26 -20.13 -7.11
N LYS A 463 33.96 -20.11 -7.38
CA LYS A 463 33.36 -20.59 -8.63
C LYS A 463 33.30 -19.47 -9.68
N PRO A 464 33.29 -19.82 -10.98
CA PRO A 464 33.16 -18.79 -12.02
C PRO A 464 31.85 -18.05 -11.96
N VAL A 465 31.89 -16.75 -12.29
CA VAL A 465 30.74 -15.84 -12.24
C VAL A 465 29.56 -16.35 -13.07
N THR A 466 29.80 -17.08 -14.15
CA THR A 466 28.75 -17.68 -14.98
C THR A 466 27.80 -18.61 -14.23
N SER A 467 28.28 -19.28 -13.19
CA SER A 467 27.49 -20.20 -12.35
C SER A 467 26.98 -19.55 -11.06
N THR A 468 27.50 -18.37 -10.68
CA THR A 468 27.23 -17.70 -9.40
C THR A 468 26.70 -16.28 -9.55
N TRP A 469 26.30 -15.89 -10.77
CA TRP A 469 25.82 -14.53 -11.07
C TRP A 469 24.68 -14.08 -10.14
N ALA A 470 23.73 -14.97 -9.84
CA ALA A 470 22.60 -14.65 -8.97
C ALA A 470 23.04 -14.35 -7.53
N TYR A 471 24.04 -15.08 -7.00
CA TYR A 471 24.62 -14.82 -5.68
C TYR A 471 25.28 -13.43 -5.62
N HIS A 472 26.09 -13.10 -6.63
CA HIS A 472 26.75 -11.79 -6.74
C HIS A 472 25.73 -10.69 -6.95
N LEU A 473 24.70 -10.88 -7.80
CA LEU A 473 23.60 -9.92 -7.99
C LEU A 473 22.92 -9.58 -6.67
N VAL A 474 22.55 -10.58 -5.89
CA VAL A 474 21.86 -10.34 -4.61
C VAL A 474 22.78 -9.63 -3.63
N ARG A 475 24.06 -10.04 -3.53
CA ARG A 475 25.00 -9.47 -2.56
C ARG A 475 25.44 -8.04 -2.92
N GLU A 476 25.69 -7.74 -4.20
CA GLU A 476 26.36 -6.52 -4.65
C GLU A 476 25.40 -5.46 -5.20
N ALA A 477 24.21 -5.88 -5.67
CA ALA A 477 23.19 -4.95 -6.16
C ALA A 477 21.93 -4.95 -5.28
N VAL A 478 21.27 -6.10 -5.09
CA VAL A 478 19.94 -6.14 -4.45
C VAL A 478 19.99 -5.69 -2.99
N LEU A 479 20.94 -6.20 -2.19
CA LEU A 479 21.05 -5.81 -0.78
C LEU A 479 21.35 -4.33 -0.56
N PRO A 480 22.31 -3.69 -1.26
CA PRO A 480 22.53 -2.26 -1.16
C PRO A 480 21.32 -1.43 -1.62
N VAL A 481 20.67 -1.86 -2.71
CA VAL A 481 19.44 -1.19 -3.20
C VAL A 481 18.32 -1.28 -2.16
N MET A 482 18.11 -2.45 -1.54
CA MET A 482 17.16 -2.58 -0.43
C MET A 482 17.51 -1.65 0.74
N ALA A 483 18.80 -1.43 1.04
CA ALA A 483 19.21 -0.49 2.09
C ALA A 483 18.85 0.96 1.73
N VAL A 484 19.01 1.36 0.48
CA VAL A 484 18.62 2.71 0.02
C VAL A 484 17.10 2.88 0.08
N ILE A 485 16.36 1.93 -0.47
CA ILE A 485 14.88 1.98 -0.50
C ILE A 485 14.30 1.90 0.92
N SER A 486 14.97 1.20 1.85
CA SER A 486 14.50 1.05 3.23
C SER A 486 14.31 2.39 3.94
N VAL A 487 15.07 3.42 3.58
CA VAL A 487 14.92 4.76 4.16
C VAL A 487 13.56 5.36 3.79
N MET A 488 13.16 5.25 2.53
CA MET A 488 11.85 5.74 2.09
C MET A 488 10.71 4.91 2.69
N ILE A 489 10.86 3.59 2.69
CA ILE A 489 9.86 2.67 3.27
C ILE A 489 9.67 2.97 4.76
N SER A 490 10.74 3.18 5.52
CA SER A 490 10.64 3.45 6.97
C SER A 490 9.98 4.79 7.26
N ILE A 491 10.24 5.82 6.45
CA ILE A 491 9.58 7.13 6.59
C ILE A 491 8.09 7.00 6.25
N TYR A 492 7.77 6.28 5.17
CA TYR A 492 6.39 6.03 4.76
C TYR A 492 5.61 5.28 5.85
N TRP A 493 6.14 4.18 6.38
CA TRP A 493 5.51 3.44 7.48
C TRP A 493 5.38 4.26 8.75
N ALA A 494 6.40 5.05 9.09
CA ALA A 494 6.29 5.94 10.26
C ALA A 494 5.20 6.99 10.08
N ALA A 495 5.02 7.51 8.89
CA ALA A 495 3.93 8.43 8.56
C ALA A 495 2.57 7.72 8.64
N ASP A 496 2.49 6.46 8.21
CA ASP A 496 1.27 5.65 8.21
C ASP A 496 0.71 5.43 9.61
N VAL A 497 1.55 5.30 10.64
CA VAL A 497 1.12 5.23 12.04
C VAL A 497 0.23 6.40 12.44
N PHE A 498 0.43 7.58 11.84
CA PHE A 498 -0.41 8.77 12.03
C PHE A 498 -1.41 8.99 10.88
N ASN A 499 -1.59 8.00 10.02
CA ASN A 499 -2.37 8.12 8.78
C ASN A 499 -1.91 9.29 7.89
N LEU A 500 -0.60 9.58 7.85
CA LEU A 500 0.05 10.62 7.05
C LEU A 500 0.77 10.04 5.81
N SER A 501 0.49 8.79 5.45
CA SER A 501 1.15 8.08 4.34
C SER A 501 0.94 8.77 2.99
N ASP A 502 -0.26 9.27 2.70
CA ASP A 502 -0.57 9.96 1.45
C ASP A 502 0.22 11.28 1.31
N LEU A 503 0.36 12.03 2.41
CA LEU A 503 1.21 13.20 2.44
C LEU A 503 2.66 12.83 2.18
N CYS A 504 3.16 11.83 2.90
CA CYS A 504 4.54 11.36 2.77
C CYS A 504 4.83 10.97 1.32
N TRP A 505 3.91 10.25 0.66
CA TRP A 505 4.02 9.90 -0.74
C TRP A 505 4.06 11.14 -1.65
N SER A 506 3.20 12.11 -1.39
CA SER A 506 3.19 13.38 -2.14
C SER A 506 4.51 14.15 -1.99
N LEU A 507 5.10 14.17 -0.79
CA LEU A 507 6.41 14.78 -0.53
C LEU A 507 7.55 14.04 -1.25
N PHE A 508 7.50 12.71 -1.35
CA PHE A 508 8.50 11.93 -2.07
C PHE A 508 8.48 12.18 -3.57
N THR A 509 7.27 12.38 -4.13
CA THR A 509 7.08 12.59 -5.57
C THR A 509 7.20 14.06 -5.98
N ARG A 510 6.97 14.98 -5.04
CA ARG A 510 7.04 16.42 -5.31
C ARG A 510 8.46 16.84 -5.64
N ASP A 511 8.61 17.57 -6.73
CA ASP A 511 9.89 18.19 -7.10
C ASP A 511 10.17 19.37 -6.16
N PHE A 512 11.18 19.23 -5.27
CA PHE A 512 11.63 20.32 -4.38
C PHE A 512 12.57 21.31 -5.08
N VAL A 513 13.19 20.90 -6.19
CA VAL A 513 13.84 21.77 -7.16
C VAL A 513 13.13 21.55 -8.48
N ASN A 514 12.48 22.58 -8.98
CA ASN A 514 11.80 22.56 -10.28
C ASN A 514 12.34 23.73 -11.11
N LEU A 515 13.45 23.50 -11.76
CA LEU A 515 14.04 24.39 -12.76
C LEU A 515 13.68 23.83 -14.14
N ASP A 516 13.63 24.67 -15.17
CA ASP A 516 13.28 24.27 -16.54
C ASP A 516 14.08 23.07 -17.06
N ASN A 517 15.30 22.89 -16.54
CA ASN A 517 16.24 21.84 -16.96
C ASN A 517 16.61 20.84 -15.85
N LEU A 518 16.07 20.93 -14.64
CA LEU A 518 16.42 20.06 -13.53
C LEU A 518 15.22 19.88 -12.60
N LYS A 519 14.77 18.65 -12.46
CA LYS A 519 13.68 18.28 -11.54
C LYS A 519 14.19 17.30 -10.49
N LEU A 520 14.31 17.75 -9.26
CA LEU A 520 14.78 16.92 -8.15
C LEU A 520 13.61 16.57 -7.23
N SER A 521 13.34 15.27 -7.09
CA SER A 521 12.47 14.71 -6.06
C SER A 521 13.20 13.60 -5.29
N LEU A 522 12.75 13.29 -4.09
CA LEU A 522 13.37 12.24 -3.28
C LEU A 522 13.35 10.88 -3.99
N ILE A 523 12.25 10.58 -4.69
CA ILE A 523 12.13 9.33 -5.44
C ILE A 523 13.15 9.24 -6.60
N ARG A 524 13.40 10.33 -7.30
CA ARG A 524 14.39 10.38 -8.40
C ARG A 524 15.80 10.16 -7.88
N ILE A 525 16.16 10.80 -6.75
CA ILE A 525 17.46 10.60 -6.10
C ILE A 525 17.62 9.14 -5.67
N THR A 526 16.57 8.54 -5.09
CA THR A 526 16.57 7.14 -4.66
C THR A 526 16.76 6.19 -5.86
N ILE A 527 16.11 6.46 -6.99
CA ILE A 527 16.26 5.66 -8.21
C ILE A 527 17.67 5.77 -8.77
N VAL A 528 18.24 6.98 -8.88
CA VAL A 528 19.61 7.20 -9.38
C VAL A 528 20.64 6.50 -8.50
N THR A 529 20.48 6.60 -7.17
CA THR A 529 21.36 5.93 -6.21
C THR A 529 21.23 4.40 -6.29
N SER A 530 20.02 3.89 -6.48
CA SER A 530 19.78 2.45 -6.66
C SER A 530 20.40 1.92 -7.96
N LEU A 531 20.26 2.66 -9.05
CA LEU A 531 20.88 2.33 -10.34
C LEU A 531 22.41 2.29 -10.26
N TRP A 532 23.04 3.13 -9.43
CA TRP A 532 24.50 3.11 -9.25
C TRP A 532 24.98 1.74 -8.78
N PHE A 533 24.28 1.08 -7.86
CA PHE A 533 24.64 -0.27 -7.40
C PHE A 533 24.47 -1.33 -8.51
N PHE A 534 23.42 -1.20 -9.33
CA PHE A 534 23.21 -2.10 -10.48
C PHE A 534 24.32 -1.95 -11.53
N PHE A 535 24.67 -0.72 -11.89
CA PHE A 535 25.71 -0.45 -12.86
C PHE A 535 27.09 -0.89 -12.34
N ARG A 536 27.36 -0.72 -11.04
CA ARG A 536 28.55 -1.26 -10.40
C ARG A 536 28.63 -2.79 -10.53
N TYR A 537 27.54 -3.48 -10.23
CA TYR A 537 27.44 -4.93 -10.40
C TYR A 537 27.66 -5.34 -11.85
N ILE A 538 27.06 -4.68 -12.83
CA ILE A 538 27.26 -4.93 -14.26
C ILE A 538 28.74 -4.77 -14.62
N CYS A 539 29.38 -3.68 -14.19
CA CYS A 539 30.79 -3.43 -14.44
C CYS A 539 31.68 -4.54 -13.89
N ASP A 540 31.48 -4.96 -12.62
CA ASP A 540 32.27 -6.00 -11.98
C ASP A 540 32.02 -7.39 -12.60
N THR A 541 30.79 -7.67 -13.01
CA THR A 541 30.41 -8.92 -13.70
C THR A 541 31.02 -8.98 -15.11
N CYS A 542 30.90 -7.92 -15.90
CA CYS A 542 31.50 -7.85 -17.24
C CYS A 542 33.01 -7.95 -17.15
N ARG A 543 33.65 -7.32 -16.18
CA ARG A 543 35.09 -7.43 -15.91
C ARG A 543 35.50 -8.87 -15.63
N SER A 544 34.76 -9.59 -14.83
CA SER A 544 35.03 -10.97 -14.47
C SER A 544 34.85 -11.90 -15.68
N LEU A 545 33.85 -11.65 -16.53
CA LEU A 545 33.60 -12.38 -17.76
C LEU A 545 34.72 -12.16 -18.80
N LEU A 546 35.13 -10.88 -18.99
CA LEU A 546 36.23 -10.54 -19.90
C LEU A 546 37.55 -11.17 -19.47
N ARG A 547 37.85 -11.11 -18.16
CA ARG A 547 39.06 -11.78 -17.63
C ARG A 547 39.06 -13.24 -17.94
N ARG A 548 37.94 -13.94 -17.71
CA ARG A 548 37.82 -15.37 -18.02
C ARG A 548 37.92 -15.64 -19.52
N HIS A 549 37.37 -14.79 -20.35
CA HIS A 549 37.49 -14.93 -21.81
C HIS A 549 38.93 -14.83 -22.26
N PHE A 550 39.69 -13.85 -21.76
CA PHE A 550 41.10 -13.68 -22.09
C PHE A 550 41.98 -14.82 -21.53
N GLU A 551 41.68 -15.31 -20.31
CA GLU A 551 42.38 -16.49 -19.73
C GLU A 551 42.21 -17.74 -20.57
N LEU A 552 41.08 -17.92 -21.25
CA LEU A 552 40.80 -19.04 -22.13
C LEU A 552 41.49 -18.92 -23.52
N GLN A 553 41.71 -17.69 -23.98
CA GLN A 553 42.32 -17.44 -25.29
C GLN A 553 43.84 -17.45 -25.23
N ASP A 554 44.45 -16.74 -24.32
CA ASP A 554 45.90 -16.63 -24.20
C ASP A 554 46.32 -16.22 -22.77
N PRO A 555 46.73 -17.18 -21.93
CA PRO A 555 47.10 -16.96 -20.55
C PRO A 555 48.25 -15.96 -20.34
N THR A 556 49.13 -15.77 -21.34
CA THR A 556 50.33 -14.95 -21.19
C THR A 556 50.06 -13.45 -21.37
N SER A 557 49.04 -13.06 -22.14
CA SER A 557 48.74 -11.67 -22.46
C SER A 557 47.54 -11.09 -21.68
N VAL A 558 46.98 -11.85 -20.71
CA VAL A 558 45.75 -11.48 -19.97
C VAL A 558 45.84 -10.13 -19.28
N GLU A 559 46.90 -9.84 -18.56
CA GLU A 559 47.08 -8.62 -17.77
C GLU A 559 47.08 -7.35 -18.67
N SER A 560 47.78 -7.38 -19.80
CA SER A 560 47.86 -6.25 -20.74
C SER A 560 46.52 -5.97 -21.40
N ARG A 561 45.90 -7.01 -21.98
CA ARG A 561 44.58 -6.90 -22.61
C ARG A 561 43.47 -6.47 -21.63
N MET A 562 43.54 -6.99 -20.38
CA MET A 562 42.58 -6.69 -19.33
C MET A 562 42.65 -5.21 -18.90
N THR A 563 43.85 -4.61 -18.86
CA THR A 563 44.00 -3.21 -18.46
C THR A 563 43.28 -2.29 -19.46
N MET A 564 43.48 -2.52 -20.77
CA MET A 564 42.79 -1.74 -21.80
C MET A 564 41.26 -1.97 -21.79
N ALA A 565 40.85 -3.25 -21.78
CA ALA A 565 39.42 -3.60 -21.77
C ALA A 565 38.68 -3.08 -20.53
N LYS A 566 39.34 -3.09 -19.37
CA LYS A 566 38.77 -2.52 -18.12
C LYS A 566 38.48 -1.03 -18.24
N ASN A 567 39.42 -0.24 -18.82
CA ASN A 567 39.23 1.19 -18.95
C ASN A 567 38.07 1.50 -19.91
N VAL A 568 38.02 0.83 -21.06
CA VAL A 568 36.91 0.98 -22.02
C VAL A 568 35.56 0.59 -21.36
N LEU A 569 35.52 -0.56 -20.69
CA LEU A 569 34.32 -1.04 -19.99
C LEU A 569 33.83 -0.04 -18.95
N GLN A 570 34.75 0.52 -18.13
CA GLN A 570 34.40 1.52 -17.13
C GLN A 570 33.81 2.77 -17.75
N VAL A 571 34.42 3.30 -18.81
CA VAL A 571 33.90 4.49 -19.50
C VAL A 571 32.50 4.24 -20.07
N VAL A 572 32.27 3.10 -20.71
CA VAL A 572 30.97 2.75 -21.29
C VAL A 572 29.91 2.57 -20.22
N VAL A 573 30.18 1.78 -19.17
CA VAL A 573 29.19 1.48 -18.13
C VAL A 573 28.85 2.72 -17.30
N TRP A 574 29.87 3.48 -16.85
CA TRP A 574 29.64 4.69 -16.07
C TRP A 574 29.09 5.85 -16.91
N GLY A 575 29.46 5.91 -18.19
CA GLY A 575 28.86 6.86 -19.15
C GLY A 575 27.37 6.60 -19.35
N ALA A 576 26.98 5.32 -19.51
CA ALA A 576 25.58 4.92 -19.61
C ALA A 576 24.80 5.22 -18.31
N TRP A 577 25.36 4.92 -17.13
CA TRP A 577 24.76 5.31 -15.86
C TRP A 577 24.57 6.82 -15.74
N PHE A 578 25.57 7.60 -16.12
CA PHE A 578 25.54 9.06 -16.06
C PHE A 578 24.42 9.63 -16.95
N LEU A 579 24.33 9.19 -18.21
CA LEU A 579 23.30 9.62 -19.14
C LEU A 579 21.89 9.24 -18.66
N MET A 580 21.74 8.01 -18.12
CA MET A 580 20.47 7.56 -17.57
C MET A 580 20.08 8.37 -16.33
N SER A 581 21.05 8.70 -15.47
CA SER A 581 20.84 9.55 -14.29
C SER A 581 20.38 10.95 -14.66
N LEU A 582 20.99 11.58 -15.69
CA LEU A 582 20.57 12.87 -16.20
C LEU A 582 19.13 12.84 -16.73
N SER A 583 18.76 11.79 -17.45
CA SER A 583 17.38 11.59 -17.94
C SER A 583 16.37 11.48 -16.80
N ILE A 584 16.68 10.70 -15.74
CA ILE A 584 15.81 10.53 -14.56
C ILE A 584 15.65 11.85 -13.79
N LEU A 585 16.71 12.65 -13.70
CA LEU A 585 16.70 13.96 -13.05
C LEU A 585 15.97 15.03 -13.88
N GLY A 586 15.41 14.66 -15.05
CA GLY A 586 14.57 15.52 -15.87
C GLY A 586 15.33 16.57 -16.63
N ILE A 587 16.63 16.33 -16.90
CA ILE A 587 17.43 17.21 -17.75
C ILE A 587 16.92 17.13 -19.18
N SER A 588 16.70 18.29 -19.80
CA SER A 588 16.10 18.38 -21.14
C SER A 588 16.91 17.60 -22.18
N PHE A 589 16.21 16.97 -23.11
CA PHE A 589 16.80 16.16 -24.16
C PHE A 589 17.86 16.95 -25.00
N ALA A 590 17.68 18.27 -25.12
CA ALA A 590 18.65 19.14 -25.78
C ALA A 590 20.01 19.14 -25.05
N TRP A 591 20.04 19.24 -23.73
CA TRP A 591 21.25 19.15 -22.93
C TRP A 591 21.88 17.76 -22.98
N LEU A 592 21.06 16.71 -23.00
CA LEU A 592 21.53 15.34 -23.19
C LEU A 592 22.22 15.17 -24.56
N MET A 593 21.67 15.73 -25.62
CA MET A 593 22.31 15.72 -26.94
C MET A 593 23.64 16.46 -26.96
N VAL A 594 23.75 17.61 -26.29
CA VAL A 594 25.01 18.36 -26.21
C VAL A 594 26.08 17.54 -25.46
N VAL A 595 25.74 16.95 -24.33
CA VAL A 595 26.67 16.10 -23.57
C VAL A 595 27.07 14.85 -24.36
N THR A 596 26.09 14.19 -24.98
CA THR A 596 26.36 12.97 -25.78
C THR A 596 27.16 13.29 -27.03
N GLY A 597 26.89 14.42 -27.69
CA GLY A 597 27.64 14.93 -28.84
C GLY A 597 29.08 15.24 -28.45
N GLY A 598 29.29 15.96 -27.36
CA GLY A 598 30.64 16.25 -26.83
C GLY A 598 31.43 14.99 -26.48
N LEU A 599 30.80 14.03 -25.81
CA LEU A 599 31.40 12.72 -25.50
C LEU A 599 31.74 11.94 -26.80
N SER A 600 30.83 11.89 -27.77
CA SER A 600 31.05 11.20 -29.02
C SER A 600 32.20 11.83 -29.81
N THR A 601 32.28 13.17 -29.84
CA THR A 601 33.37 13.88 -30.47
C THR A 601 34.71 13.60 -29.75
N GLY A 602 34.72 13.64 -28.41
CA GLY A 602 35.92 13.31 -27.62
C GLY A 602 36.41 11.89 -27.84
N ILE A 603 35.50 10.90 -27.85
CA ILE A 603 35.82 9.50 -28.17
C ILE A 603 36.29 9.37 -29.61
N GLY A 604 35.68 10.08 -30.56
CA GLY A 604 36.07 10.10 -31.96
C GLY A 604 37.53 10.60 -32.14
N PHE A 605 37.90 11.69 -31.49
CA PHE A 605 39.28 12.21 -31.51
C PHE A 605 40.26 11.24 -30.82
N ALA A 606 39.89 10.67 -29.68
CA ALA A 606 40.74 9.71 -28.96
C ALA A 606 40.93 8.38 -29.74
N SER A 607 39.97 8.02 -30.60
CA SER A 607 40.00 6.80 -31.41
C SER A 607 40.64 7.02 -32.80
N LYS A 608 40.96 8.26 -33.17
CA LYS A 608 41.46 8.61 -34.49
C LYS A 608 42.70 7.81 -34.87
N ASP A 609 43.69 7.77 -34.01
CA ASP A 609 44.95 7.04 -34.25
C ASP A 609 44.75 5.52 -34.40
N ILE A 610 43.78 4.97 -33.67
CA ILE A 610 43.42 3.54 -33.75
C ILE A 610 42.73 3.28 -35.11
N ILE A 611 41.83 4.11 -35.53
CA ILE A 611 41.10 4.00 -36.80
C ILE A 611 42.08 4.16 -37.96
N GLU A 612 42.98 5.13 -37.89
CA GLU A 612 44.02 5.35 -38.89
C GLU A 612 44.95 4.11 -38.99
N ASN A 613 45.40 3.56 -37.88
CA ASN A 613 46.22 2.35 -37.88
C ASN A 613 45.51 1.13 -38.46
N ILE A 614 44.21 0.98 -38.22
CA ILE A 614 43.38 -0.09 -38.82
C ILE A 614 43.24 0.16 -40.34
N TYR A 615 42.98 1.40 -40.76
CA TYR A 615 42.84 1.75 -42.17
C TYR A 615 44.13 1.50 -42.95
N TYR A 616 45.27 1.94 -42.41
CA TYR A 616 46.58 1.68 -43.02
C TYR A 616 46.94 0.18 -43.03
N GLY A 617 46.57 -0.56 -41.97
CA GLY A 617 46.77 -2.01 -41.93
C GLY A 617 45.95 -2.76 -42.99
N ILE A 618 44.71 -2.33 -43.24
CA ILE A 618 43.87 -2.91 -44.32
C ILE A 618 44.32 -2.48 -45.70
N SER A 619 44.81 -1.22 -45.85
CA SER A 619 45.31 -0.69 -47.13
C SER A 619 46.64 -1.28 -47.57
N LEU A 620 47.41 -1.91 -46.65
CA LEU A 620 48.68 -2.57 -46.92
C LEU A 620 48.53 -4.10 -47.17
N MET A 621 47.34 -4.67 -46.97
CA MET A 621 46.96 -6.01 -47.40
C MET A 621 46.34 -5.98 -48.80
#